data_0120fa09b1bb19085ccfd280d2614e2d
#
_entry.id   0120fa09b1bb19085ccfd280d2614e2d
#
_cell.length_a   1.000
_cell.length_b   1.000
_cell.length_c   1.000
_cell.angle_alpha   90.00
_cell.angle_beta   90.00
_cell.angle_gamma   90.00
#
_symmetry.space_group_name_H-M   'P 1'
#
loop_
_entity.id
_entity.type
_entity.pdbx_description
1 polymer ?
#
loop_
_entity_poly.entity_id
_entity_poly.type
_entity_poly.pdbx_seq_one_letter_code
_entity_poly.pdbx_strand_id
1 'polypeptide(L)'
;LYPLPEAVSAAICSFPSVDAAVQTTIQIIQTGVPIARCELLDANAIRAVNKHSQLNLREAPMLLMEFHGSPEGVKEQAATVQAIADDHGGAAFEWASTPEERTRLWKARHQSYFAALQTRPGCRCQSTDTCVPISRLAESINESVAEAEAAGIPYWIVGHVGDGNFHLSYLIDPNDP
;
A
#
# COMPACT_ATOMS: atom_id res chain seq x y z
N LEU A 1 -10.01 17.54 -19.34
CA LEU A 1 -9.19 16.48 -19.94
C LEU A 1 -7.72 16.82 -19.73
N TYR A 2 -6.95 15.89 -19.20
CA TYR A 2 -5.51 15.99 -19.06
C TYR A 2 -4.85 15.13 -20.16
N PRO A 3 -3.68 15.54 -20.69
CA PRO A 3 -2.94 14.70 -21.64
C PRO A 3 -2.49 13.40 -20.97
N LEU A 4 -2.28 12.37 -21.77
CA LEU A 4 -1.61 11.15 -21.29
C LEU A 4 -0.16 11.50 -20.89
N PRO A 5 0.36 10.93 -19.79
CA PRO A 5 1.73 11.16 -19.39
C PRO A 5 2.70 10.61 -20.46
N GLU A 6 3.79 11.33 -20.71
CA GLU A 6 4.83 10.91 -21.64
C GLU A 6 5.59 9.67 -21.12
N ALA A 7 5.77 9.61 -19.80
CA ALA A 7 6.38 8.47 -19.11
C ALA A 7 5.58 8.08 -17.85
N VAL A 8 5.58 6.80 -17.56
CA VAL A 8 5.02 6.20 -16.35
C VAL A 8 6.07 5.28 -15.73
N SER A 9 6.31 5.42 -14.44
CA SER A 9 7.12 4.47 -13.68
C SER A 9 6.42 4.08 -12.38
N ALA A 10 6.85 2.98 -11.78
CA ALA A 10 6.35 2.51 -10.51
C ALA A 10 7.48 2.18 -9.54
N ALA A 11 7.20 2.20 -8.26
CA ALA A 11 8.12 1.73 -7.24
C ALA A 11 7.38 0.99 -6.14
N ILE A 12 8.10 0.10 -5.45
CA ILE A 12 7.69 -0.48 -4.18
C ILE A 12 8.76 -0.19 -3.12
N CYS A 13 8.33 -0.05 -1.87
CA CYS A 13 9.22 0.09 -0.73
C CYS A 13 8.59 -0.57 0.50
N SER A 14 9.37 -1.34 1.25
CA SER A 14 8.94 -1.98 2.50
C SER A 14 9.33 -1.12 3.70
N PHE A 15 8.51 -1.14 4.75
CA PHE A 15 8.70 -0.32 5.96
C PHE A 15 8.69 -1.17 7.23
N PRO A 16 9.30 -0.66 8.33
CA PRO A 16 9.30 -1.37 9.62
C PRO A 16 7.92 -1.42 10.29
N SER A 17 7.02 -0.49 9.97
CA SER A 17 5.67 -0.41 10.50
C SER A 17 4.71 0.23 9.50
N VAL A 18 3.40 0.04 9.71
CA VAL A 18 2.34 0.76 8.96
C VAL A 18 2.48 2.25 9.17
N ASP A 19 2.77 2.70 10.40
CA ASP A 19 2.96 4.12 10.72
C ASP A 19 4.11 4.72 9.87
N ALA A 20 5.27 4.07 9.79
CA ALA A 20 6.39 4.53 8.98
C ALA A 20 6.01 4.70 7.48
N ALA A 21 5.26 3.75 6.93
CA ALA A 21 4.76 3.84 5.55
C ALA A 21 3.81 5.03 5.37
N VAL A 22 2.90 5.24 6.32
CA VAL A 22 1.92 6.33 6.26
C VAL A 22 2.59 7.69 6.45
N GLN A 23 3.55 7.84 7.38
CA GLN A 23 4.32 9.06 7.56
C GLN A 23 5.11 9.41 6.28
N THR A 24 5.69 8.40 5.61
CA THR A 24 6.30 8.56 4.29
C THR A 24 5.30 9.15 3.29
N THR A 25 4.10 8.60 3.21
CA THR A 25 3.04 9.10 2.29
C THR A 25 2.68 10.55 2.61
N ILE A 26 2.49 10.88 3.90
CA ILE A 26 2.18 12.24 4.34
C ILE A 26 3.28 13.21 3.90
N GLN A 27 4.55 12.84 4.10
CA GLN A 27 5.68 13.69 3.73
C GLN A 27 5.82 13.85 2.21
N ILE A 28 5.60 12.79 1.42
CA ILE A 28 5.58 12.86 -0.05
C ILE A 28 4.57 13.92 -0.53
N ILE A 29 3.35 13.88 0.02
CA ILE A 29 2.29 14.82 -0.37
C ILE A 29 2.59 16.24 0.11
N GLN A 30 3.07 16.40 1.35
CA GLN A 30 3.42 17.72 1.91
C GLN A 30 4.58 18.39 1.20
N THR A 31 5.53 17.63 0.66
CA THR A 31 6.64 18.16 -0.15
C THR A 31 6.24 18.50 -1.58
N GLY A 32 5.00 18.21 -1.98
CA GLY A 32 4.47 18.56 -3.29
C GLY A 32 4.94 17.64 -4.42
N VAL A 33 5.43 16.43 -4.11
CA VAL A 33 5.72 15.43 -5.15
C VAL A 33 4.40 15.05 -5.84
N PRO A 34 4.29 15.22 -7.18
CA PRO A 34 3.04 14.93 -7.90
C PRO A 34 2.87 13.43 -8.13
N ILE A 35 2.83 12.66 -7.02
CA ILE A 35 2.65 11.22 -7.09
C ILE A 35 1.28 10.89 -7.69
N ALA A 36 1.26 10.02 -8.70
CA ALA A 36 0.03 9.65 -9.39
C ALA A 36 -0.81 8.64 -8.61
N ARG A 37 -0.15 7.78 -7.84
CA ARG A 37 -0.79 6.76 -7.01
C ARG A 37 0.12 6.36 -5.86
N CYS A 38 -0.45 6.20 -4.68
CA CYS A 38 0.24 5.66 -3.51
C CYS A 38 -0.68 4.70 -2.75
N GLU A 39 -0.33 3.42 -2.74
CA GLU A 39 -1.12 2.33 -2.18
C GLU A 39 -0.36 1.67 -1.03
N LEU A 40 -1.07 1.31 0.03
CA LEU A 40 -0.53 0.59 1.18
C LEU A 40 -1.05 -0.85 1.19
N LEU A 41 -0.16 -1.81 1.45
CA LEU A 41 -0.50 -3.14 1.93
C LEU A 41 0.23 -3.37 3.26
N ASP A 42 -0.49 -3.89 4.27
CA ASP A 42 0.16 -4.31 5.52
C ASP A 42 0.88 -5.67 5.39
N ALA A 43 1.58 -6.07 6.43
CA ALA A 43 2.33 -7.33 6.43
C ALA A 43 1.41 -8.56 6.26
N ASN A 44 0.17 -8.50 6.76
CA ASN A 44 -0.81 -9.59 6.60
C ASN A 44 -1.24 -9.74 5.14
N ALA A 45 -1.52 -8.62 4.46
CA ALA A 45 -1.83 -8.59 3.03
C ALA A 45 -0.66 -9.12 2.20
N ILE A 46 0.57 -8.69 2.48
CA ILE A 46 1.78 -9.16 1.78
C ILE A 46 1.98 -10.68 1.98
N ARG A 47 1.83 -11.20 3.19
CA ARG A 47 1.92 -12.64 3.48
C ARG A 47 0.89 -13.44 2.70
N ALA A 48 -0.35 -12.97 2.68
CA ALA A 48 -1.43 -13.60 1.91
C ALA A 48 -1.12 -13.63 0.41
N VAL A 49 -0.66 -12.51 -0.15
CA VAL A 49 -0.31 -12.39 -1.58
C VAL A 49 0.89 -13.25 -1.94
N ASN A 50 1.92 -13.31 -1.11
CA ASN A 50 3.08 -14.19 -1.33
C ASN A 50 2.63 -15.63 -1.49
N LYS A 51 1.78 -16.12 -0.58
CA LYS A 51 1.26 -17.48 -0.61
C LYS A 51 0.36 -17.74 -1.83
N HIS A 52 -0.55 -16.81 -2.14
CA HIS A 52 -1.52 -16.94 -3.23
C HIS A 52 -0.88 -16.87 -4.61
N SER A 53 0.03 -15.92 -4.81
CA SER A 53 0.58 -15.58 -6.12
C SER A 53 2.00 -16.09 -6.34
N GLN A 54 2.53 -16.88 -5.38
CA GLN A 54 3.90 -17.42 -5.38
C GLN A 54 4.94 -16.30 -5.58
N LEU A 55 4.73 -15.16 -4.89
CA LEU A 55 5.67 -14.06 -4.83
C LEU A 55 6.59 -14.24 -3.62
N ASN A 56 7.71 -13.52 -3.63
CA ASN A 56 8.69 -13.53 -2.52
C ASN A 56 8.96 -12.08 -2.08
N LEU A 57 7.89 -11.33 -1.80
CA LEU A 57 7.99 -9.98 -1.26
C LEU A 57 8.36 -10.05 0.22
N ARG A 58 9.08 -9.05 0.71
CA ARG A 58 9.39 -8.93 2.14
C ARG A 58 8.08 -8.81 2.93
N GLU A 59 7.86 -9.69 3.91
CA GLU A 59 6.66 -9.71 4.75
C GLU A 59 6.69 -8.55 5.75
N ALA A 60 6.47 -7.35 5.25
CA ALA A 60 6.43 -6.09 5.99
C ALA A 60 5.40 -5.16 5.32
N PRO A 61 4.93 -4.12 6.01
CA PRO A 61 4.14 -3.07 5.38
C PRO A 61 4.86 -2.51 4.16
N MET A 62 4.12 -2.30 3.06
CA MET A 62 4.68 -1.92 1.77
C MET A 62 3.87 -0.81 1.12
N LEU A 63 4.55 0.19 0.59
CA LEU A 63 3.98 1.15 -0.35
C LEU A 63 4.23 0.69 -1.78
N LEU A 64 3.20 0.81 -2.61
CA LEU A 64 3.27 0.69 -4.06
C LEU A 64 2.94 2.05 -4.64
N MET A 65 3.82 2.59 -5.45
CA MET A 65 3.78 3.97 -5.91
C MET A 65 3.84 4.04 -7.43
N GLU A 66 3.18 5.03 -8.02
CA GLU A 66 3.23 5.28 -9.46
C GLU A 66 3.49 6.75 -9.74
N PHE A 67 4.37 7.02 -10.69
CA PHE A 67 4.81 8.35 -11.07
C PHE A 67 4.49 8.62 -12.54
N HIS A 68 3.94 9.81 -12.82
CA HIS A 68 3.59 10.27 -14.15
C HIS A 68 4.33 11.56 -14.48
N GLY A 69 4.78 11.71 -15.73
CA GLY A 69 5.45 12.93 -16.17
C GLY A 69 6.27 12.75 -17.42
N SER A 70 7.31 13.57 -17.57
CA SER A 70 8.36 13.38 -18.56
C SER A 70 9.31 12.25 -18.11
N PRO A 71 10.13 11.66 -19.01
CA PRO A 71 11.12 10.63 -18.65
C PRO A 71 12.07 11.05 -17.53
N GLU A 72 12.53 12.29 -17.53
CA GLU A 72 13.40 12.81 -16.45
C GLU A 72 12.59 13.11 -15.18
N GLY A 73 11.38 13.67 -15.34
CA GLY A 73 10.51 14.00 -14.19
C GLY A 73 10.14 12.78 -13.35
N VAL A 74 9.85 11.62 -13.96
CA VAL A 74 9.54 10.41 -13.20
C VAL A 74 10.76 9.85 -12.45
N LYS A 75 11.98 10.05 -12.97
CA LYS A 75 13.23 9.69 -12.27
C LYS A 75 13.48 10.59 -11.05
N GLU A 76 13.29 11.91 -11.22
CA GLU A 76 13.42 12.88 -10.14
C GLU A 76 12.40 12.63 -9.02
N GLN A 77 11.14 12.36 -9.38
CA GLN A 77 10.11 11.98 -8.41
C GLN A 77 10.49 10.72 -7.65
N ALA A 78 10.91 9.65 -8.35
CA ALA A 78 11.31 8.40 -7.73
C ALA A 78 12.51 8.58 -6.78
N ALA A 79 13.53 9.36 -7.17
CA ALA A 79 14.69 9.64 -6.32
C ALA A 79 14.31 10.44 -5.06
N THR A 80 13.44 11.44 -5.21
CA THR A 80 12.93 12.23 -4.07
C THR A 80 12.14 11.35 -3.11
N VAL A 81 11.25 10.51 -3.63
CA VAL A 81 10.43 9.60 -2.83
C VAL A 81 11.31 8.55 -2.15
N GLN A 82 12.34 8.05 -2.81
CA GLN A 82 13.29 7.13 -2.19
C GLN A 82 13.99 7.78 -0.99
N ALA A 83 14.48 9.00 -1.13
CA ALA A 83 15.12 9.72 -0.02
C ALA A 83 14.16 9.91 1.17
N ILE A 84 12.90 10.28 0.91
CA ILE A 84 11.87 10.38 1.95
C ILE A 84 11.60 9.01 2.61
N ALA A 85 11.52 7.94 1.82
CA ALA A 85 11.31 6.59 2.35
C ALA A 85 12.48 6.14 3.23
N ASP A 86 13.72 6.43 2.84
CA ASP A 86 14.92 6.11 3.61
C ASP A 86 14.91 6.80 4.98
N ASP A 87 14.46 8.06 5.07
CA ASP A 87 14.31 8.81 6.32
C ASP A 87 13.31 8.15 7.30
N HIS A 88 12.34 7.39 6.79
CA HIS A 88 11.37 6.62 7.58
C HIS A 88 11.71 5.13 7.72
N GLY A 89 12.95 4.74 7.43
CA GLY A 89 13.41 3.35 7.55
C GLY A 89 12.92 2.44 6.42
N GLY A 90 12.56 3.02 5.28
CA GLY A 90 12.23 2.28 4.06
C GLY A 90 13.37 1.37 3.62
N ALA A 91 13.04 0.22 3.08
CA ALA A 91 14.01 -0.77 2.62
C ALA A 91 13.51 -1.46 1.34
N ALA A 92 14.47 -1.99 0.59
CA ALA A 92 14.19 -2.70 -0.67
C ALA A 92 13.36 -1.84 -1.65
N PHE A 93 13.77 -0.58 -1.83
CA PHE A 93 13.16 0.29 -2.84
C PHE A 93 13.46 -0.29 -4.23
N GLU A 94 12.42 -0.72 -4.93
CA GLU A 94 12.50 -1.28 -6.28
C GLU A 94 11.74 -0.35 -7.23
N TRP A 95 12.45 0.17 -8.23
CA TRP A 95 11.89 1.07 -9.23
C TRP A 95 11.80 0.39 -10.58
N ALA A 96 10.67 0.54 -11.27
CA ALA A 96 10.35 -0.07 -12.54
C ALA A 96 9.85 0.97 -13.55
N SER A 97 10.43 0.96 -14.75
CA SER A 97 10.07 1.88 -15.83
C SER A 97 9.42 1.18 -17.04
N THR A 98 9.68 -0.11 -17.22
CA THR A 98 9.05 -0.86 -18.31
C THR A 98 7.63 -1.30 -17.97
N PRO A 99 6.71 -1.44 -18.92
CA PRO A 99 5.34 -1.91 -18.67
C PRO A 99 5.29 -3.28 -17.99
N GLU A 100 6.19 -4.20 -18.34
CA GLU A 100 6.26 -5.55 -17.81
C GLU A 100 6.65 -5.54 -16.32
N GLU A 101 7.68 -4.77 -15.97
CA GLU A 101 8.13 -4.62 -14.58
C GLU A 101 7.07 -3.94 -13.72
N ARG A 102 6.44 -2.87 -14.22
CA ARG A 102 5.33 -2.21 -13.51
C ARG A 102 4.18 -3.18 -13.26
N THR A 103 3.78 -3.96 -14.26
CA THR A 103 2.73 -4.98 -14.10
C THR A 103 3.10 -5.99 -13.03
N ARG A 104 4.37 -6.41 -12.97
CA ARG A 104 4.89 -7.31 -11.94
C ARG A 104 4.77 -6.70 -10.54
N LEU A 105 5.17 -5.44 -10.36
CA LEU A 105 5.05 -4.76 -9.06
C LEU A 105 3.59 -4.62 -8.61
N TRP A 106 2.69 -4.23 -9.51
CA TRP A 106 1.27 -4.06 -9.21
C TRP A 106 0.50 -5.37 -8.98
N LYS A 107 1.08 -6.52 -9.34
CA LYS A 107 0.43 -7.82 -9.16
C LYS A 107 0.02 -8.08 -7.71
N ALA A 108 0.85 -7.72 -6.76
CA ALA A 108 0.55 -7.87 -5.33
C ALA A 108 -0.74 -7.12 -4.95
N ARG A 109 -0.87 -5.87 -5.37
CA ARG A 109 -2.04 -5.03 -5.09
C ARG A 109 -3.31 -5.60 -5.72
N HIS A 110 -3.25 -6.01 -6.98
CA HIS A 110 -4.40 -6.53 -7.71
C HIS A 110 -4.90 -7.88 -7.15
N GLN A 111 -4.01 -8.67 -6.59
CA GLN A 111 -4.36 -10.00 -6.04
C GLN A 111 -4.71 -9.97 -4.55
N SER A 112 -4.51 -8.85 -3.84
CA SER A 112 -4.60 -8.77 -2.38
C SER A 112 -5.95 -9.23 -1.82
N TYR A 113 -7.06 -8.83 -2.45
CA TYR A 113 -8.41 -9.23 -2.02
C TYR A 113 -8.63 -10.76 -2.10
N PHE A 114 -8.32 -11.35 -3.25
CA PHE A 114 -8.49 -12.79 -3.45
C PHE A 114 -7.52 -13.61 -2.59
N ALA A 115 -6.30 -13.11 -2.42
CA ALA A 115 -5.30 -13.70 -1.56
C ALA A 115 -5.77 -13.76 -0.11
N ALA A 116 -6.33 -12.67 0.39
CA ALA A 116 -6.85 -12.58 1.74
C ALA A 116 -8.01 -13.54 1.98
N LEU A 117 -8.98 -13.62 1.06
CA LEU A 117 -10.10 -14.58 1.15
C LEU A 117 -9.63 -16.02 1.24
N GLN A 118 -8.55 -16.39 0.55
CA GLN A 118 -8.01 -17.75 0.57
C GLN A 118 -7.31 -18.11 1.89
N THR A 119 -7.00 -17.15 2.75
CA THR A 119 -6.39 -17.44 4.06
C THR A 119 -7.36 -18.14 5.02
N ARG A 120 -8.69 -17.91 4.86
CA ARG A 120 -9.76 -18.57 5.64
C ARG A 120 -10.92 -18.96 4.72
N PRO A 121 -10.84 -20.12 4.05
CA PRO A 121 -11.91 -20.60 3.17
C PRO A 121 -13.25 -20.72 3.92
N GLY A 122 -14.34 -20.26 3.30
CA GLY A 122 -15.68 -20.25 3.90
C GLY A 122 -16.04 -18.94 4.63
N CYS A 123 -15.07 -18.13 4.99
CA CYS A 123 -15.31 -16.81 5.58
C CYS A 123 -15.79 -15.79 4.53
N ARG A 124 -16.49 -14.77 5.01
CA ARG A 124 -16.86 -13.59 4.23
C ARG A 124 -15.91 -12.44 4.55
N CYS A 125 -15.57 -11.66 3.54
CA CYS A 125 -14.85 -10.41 3.74
C CYS A 125 -15.83 -9.29 4.08
N GLN A 126 -15.61 -8.62 5.22
CA GLN A 126 -16.23 -7.36 5.57
C GLN A 126 -15.14 -6.30 5.55
N SER A 127 -15.26 -5.33 4.68
CA SER A 127 -14.29 -4.23 4.55
C SER A 127 -14.90 -2.91 5.01
N THR A 128 -14.13 -2.12 5.73
CA THR A 128 -14.44 -0.71 5.98
C THR A 128 -14.08 0.13 4.76
N ASP A 129 -14.56 1.35 4.73
CA ASP A 129 -14.19 2.36 3.73
C ASP A 129 -14.04 3.70 4.46
N THR A 130 -12.82 4.02 4.84
CA THR A 130 -12.50 5.19 5.66
C THR A 130 -11.68 6.17 4.85
N CYS A 131 -12.11 7.43 4.80
CA CYS A 131 -11.39 8.51 4.16
C CYS A 131 -11.25 9.68 5.14
N VAL A 132 -10.02 10.11 5.38
CA VAL A 132 -9.67 11.18 6.33
C VAL A 132 -8.71 12.19 5.68
N PRO A 133 -8.62 13.41 6.21
CA PRO A 133 -7.54 14.31 5.80
C PRO A 133 -6.18 13.63 5.95
N ILE A 134 -5.27 13.85 4.99
CA ILE A 134 -3.93 13.23 4.97
C ILE A 134 -3.20 13.40 6.32
N SER A 135 -3.33 14.57 6.97
CA SER A 135 -2.72 14.84 8.28
C SER A 135 -3.26 13.98 9.43
N ARG A 136 -4.42 13.31 9.25
CA ARG A 136 -5.05 12.43 10.24
C ARG A 136 -4.93 10.95 9.89
N LEU A 137 -4.31 10.64 8.75
CA LEU A 137 -4.28 9.28 8.21
C LEU A 137 -3.57 8.30 9.14
N ALA A 138 -2.40 8.66 9.65
CA ALA A 138 -1.63 7.81 10.56
C ALA A 138 -2.40 7.51 11.87
N GLU A 139 -3.00 8.54 12.48
CA GLU A 139 -3.82 8.41 13.68
C GLU A 139 -4.99 7.44 13.43
N SER A 140 -5.75 7.67 12.36
CA SER A 140 -6.93 6.86 12.03
C SER A 140 -6.59 5.39 11.77
N ILE A 141 -5.51 5.12 11.04
CA ILE A 141 -5.06 3.74 10.79
C ILE A 141 -4.60 3.07 12.09
N ASN A 142 -3.80 3.76 12.91
CA ASN A 142 -3.26 3.21 14.15
C ASN A 142 -4.38 2.90 15.17
N GLU A 143 -5.39 3.76 15.29
CA GLU A 143 -6.57 3.50 16.11
C GLU A 143 -7.35 2.28 15.62
N SER A 144 -7.62 2.20 14.32
CA SER A 144 -8.33 1.07 13.72
C SER A 144 -7.59 -0.27 13.90
N VAL A 145 -6.26 -0.25 13.79
CA VAL A 145 -5.40 -1.43 14.05
C VAL A 145 -5.49 -1.84 15.52
N ALA A 146 -5.36 -0.89 16.44
CA ALA A 146 -5.42 -1.16 17.88
C ALA A 146 -6.78 -1.78 18.28
N GLU A 147 -7.88 -1.30 17.72
CA GLU A 147 -9.23 -1.85 17.95
C GLU A 147 -9.35 -3.29 17.41
N ALA A 148 -8.85 -3.55 16.19
CA ALA A 148 -8.89 -4.88 15.59
C ALA A 148 -8.05 -5.90 16.38
N GLU A 149 -6.86 -5.48 16.84
CA GLU A 149 -5.98 -6.31 17.68
C GLU A 149 -6.61 -6.59 19.05
N ALA A 150 -7.20 -5.58 19.69
CA ALA A 150 -7.90 -5.74 20.96
C ALA A 150 -9.11 -6.69 20.86
N ALA A 151 -9.80 -6.68 19.73
CA ALA A 151 -10.91 -7.58 19.44
C ALA A 151 -10.45 -8.99 19.06
N GLY A 152 -9.17 -9.20 18.76
CA GLY A 152 -8.62 -10.51 18.33
C GLY A 152 -9.14 -10.97 16.96
N ILE A 153 -9.65 -10.07 16.13
CA ILE A 153 -10.22 -10.38 14.82
C ILE A 153 -9.11 -10.33 13.77
N PRO A 154 -8.90 -11.40 12.97
CA PRO A 154 -7.95 -11.36 11.87
C PRO A 154 -8.32 -10.29 10.84
N TYR A 155 -7.36 -9.46 10.49
CA TYR A 155 -7.55 -8.36 9.56
C TYR A 155 -6.37 -8.22 8.59
N TRP A 156 -6.56 -7.45 7.54
CA TRP A 156 -5.50 -6.87 6.70
C TRP A 156 -5.88 -5.46 6.24
N ILE A 157 -4.86 -4.68 5.93
CA ILE A 157 -5.03 -3.31 5.47
C ILE A 157 -4.61 -3.21 4.01
N VAL A 158 -5.48 -2.58 3.23
CA VAL A 158 -5.21 -2.10 1.87
C VAL A 158 -5.71 -0.67 1.79
N GLY A 159 -4.92 0.24 1.26
CA GLY A 159 -5.35 1.65 1.23
C GLY A 159 -4.86 2.42 0.03
N HIS A 160 -5.69 3.36 -0.43
CA HIS A 160 -5.35 4.44 -1.35
C HIS A 160 -4.79 5.61 -0.53
N VAL A 161 -3.65 5.36 0.14
CA VAL A 161 -3.12 6.28 1.16
C VAL A 161 -2.71 7.63 0.60
N GLY A 162 -2.42 7.71 -0.71
CA GLY A 162 -2.20 8.98 -1.40
C GLY A 162 -3.42 9.92 -1.38
N ASP A 163 -4.62 9.37 -1.25
CA ASP A 163 -5.89 10.10 -1.21
C ASP A 163 -6.48 10.19 0.22
N GLY A 164 -5.78 9.68 1.24
CA GLY A 164 -6.27 9.61 2.62
C GLY A 164 -7.31 8.53 2.87
N ASN A 165 -7.44 7.58 1.95
CA ASN A 165 -8.39 6.48 2.04
C ASN A 165 -7.70 5.17 2.40
N PHE A 166 -8.35 4.36 3.27
CA PHE A 166 -7.91 3.00 3.59
C PHE A 166 -9.09 2.09 3.92
N HIS A 167 -8.83 0.80 3.77
CA HIS A 167 -9.76 -0.27 4.08
C HIS A 167 -9.12 -1.20 5.10
N LEU A 168 -9.78 -1.37 6.24
CA LEU A 168 -9.52 -2.46 7.16
C LEU A 168 -10.51 -3.58 6.82
N SER A 169 -10.01 -4.74 6.45
CA SER A 169 -10.82 -5.85 6.02
C SER A 169 -10.73 -7.00 7.00
N TYR A 170 -11.87 -7.58 7.35
CA TYR A 170 -12.02 -8.68 8.29
C TYR A 170 -12.52 -9.94 7.59
N LEU A 171 -12.05 -11.10 8.03
CA LEU A 171 -12.61 -12.39 7.63
C LEU A 171 -13.55 -12.91 8.71
N ILE A 172 -14.84 -12.83 8.43
CA ILE A 172 -15.90 -13.23 9.35
C ILE A 172 -16.38 -14.63 8.96
N ASP A 173 -16.34 -15.55 9.90
CA ASP A 173 -16.98 -16.86 9.73
C ASP A 173 -18.50 -16.70 9.89
N PRO A 174 -19.32 -17.00 8.89
CA PRO A 174 -20.77 -16.86 9.00
C PRO A 174 -21.41 -17.84 9.99
N ASN A 175 -20.66 -18.84 10.48
CA ASN A 175 -21.12 -19.82 11.45
C ASN A 175 -20.60 -19.54 12.87
N ASP A 176 -19.78 -18.53 13.05
CA ASP A 176 -19.23 -18.11 14.34
C ASP A 176 -19.85 -16.72 14.68
N PRO A 177 -20.87 -16.67 15.57
CA PRO A 177 -21.63 -15.46 15.88
C PRO A 177 -20.83 -14.38 16.64
#